data_52652b7990b45d5a73c37dd28f3c9fea
#
_entry.id   52652b7990b45d5a73c37dd28f3c9fea
#
_cell.length_a   1.000
_cell.length_b   1.000
_cell.length_c   1.000
_cell.angle_alpha   90.00
_cell.angle_beta   90.00
_cell.angle_gamma   90.00
#
_symmetry.space_group_name_H-M   'P 1'
#
loop_
_entity.id
_entity.type
_entity.pdbx_description
1 polymer ?
#
loop_
_entity_poly.entity_id
_entity_poly.type
_entity_poly.pdbx_seq_one_letter_code
_entity_poly.pdbx_strand_id
1 'polypeptide(L)'
;MAKNTMGTKLPRKLEQKMETVGEQIKLARLRRNLTMEQVAERATCSPLTVSRIERGTPTVAIGIYLRVLYALQLDDDILWLAKEDELGRRLQDLSMVVRQRASKKG
;
A
#
# COMPACT_ATOMS: atom_id res chain seq x y z
N MET A 1 -6.28 8.66 -22.83
CA MET A 1 -5.46 8.78 -22.79
C MET A 1 -4.28 8.01 -22.63
N ALA A 2 -3.65 7.80 -23.60
CA ALA A 2 -2.43 7.05 -23.63
C ALA A 2 -1.43 7.55 -22.63
N LYS A 3 -1.56 8.78 -22.29
CA LYS A 3 -0.66 9.36 -21.35
C LYS A 3 -0.61 8.62 -20.04
N ASN A 4 -1.64 7.91 -19.71
CA ASN A 4 -1.65 7.23 -18.43
C ASN A 4 -0.80 5.99 -18.42
N THR A 5 -0.43 5.50 -19.58
CA THR A 5 0.38 4.30 -19.66
C THR A 5 1.73 4.50 -18.99
N MET A 6 2.32 5.66 -19.17
CA MET A 6 3.61 5.94 -18.53
C MET A 6 3.48 6.04 -17.03
N GLY A 7 2.37 6.60 -16.55
CA GLY A 7 2.16 6.75 -15.13
C GLY A 7 1.94 5.45 -14.40
N THR A 8 1.57 4.37 -15.12
CA THR A 8 1.31 3.10 -14.47
C THR A 8 2.51 2.18 -14.47
N LYS A 9 3.53 2.49 -15.27
CA LYS A 9 4.71 1.65 -15.33
C LYS A 9 5.73 2.10 -14.32
N LEU A 10 6.10 1.18 -13.44
CA LEU A 10 7.08 1.49 -12.40
C LEU A 10 8.49 1.11 -12.84
N PRO A 11 9.51 1.86 -12.39
CA PRO A 11 10.88 1.41 -12.53
C PRO A 11 11.05 0.04 -11.88
N ARG A 12 12.01 -0.75 -12.39
CA ARG A 12 12.20 -2.12 -11.92
C ARG A 12 12.37 -2.21 -10.40
N LYS A 13 13.07 -1.27 -9.82
CA LYS A 13 13.29 -1.26 -8.38
C LYS A 13 11.98 -1.18 -7.61
N LEU A 14 11.04 -0.38 -8.09
CA LEU A 14 9.74 -0.23 -7.43
C LEU A 14 8.84 -1.41 -7.74
N GLU A 15 8.95 -1.98 -8.95
CA GLU A 15 8.21 -3.21 -9.26
C GLU A 15 8.57 -4.31 -8.30
N GLN A 16 9.84 -4.44 -7.97
CA GLN A 16 10.28 -5.49 -7.05
C GLN A 16 9.66 -5.31 -5.68
N LYS A 17 9.50 -4.08 -5.23
CA LYS A 17 8.85 -3.82 -3.96
C LYS A 17 7.39 -4.24 -3.99
N MET A 18 6.71 -3.97 -5.09
CA MET A 18 5.31 -4.38 -5.25
C MET A 18 5.20 -5.90 -5.30
N GLU A 19 6.13 -6.55 -6.00
CA GLU A 19 6.15 -8.01 -6.07
C GLU A 19 6.36 -8.62 -4.69
N THR A 20 7.21 -8.01 -3.88
CA THR A 20 7.45 -8.47 -2.52
C THR A 20 6.18 -8.34 -1.68
N VAL A 21 5.50 -7.22 -1.78
CA VAL A 21 4.24 -7.01 -1.06
C VAL A 21 3.21 -8.06 -1.50
N GLY A 22 3.09 -8.27 -2.81
CA GLY A 22 2.17 -9.27 -3.34
C GLY A 22 2.47 -10.67 -2.84
N GLU A 23 3.73 -11.02 -2.81
CA GLU A 23 4.14 -12.33 -2.32
C GLU A 23 3.81 -12.49 -0.83
N GLN A 24 4.02 -11.45 -0.04
CA GLN A 24 3.68 -11.50 1.38
C GLN A 24 2.19 -11.69 1.59
N ILE A 25 1.37 -11.04 0.79
CA ILE A 25 -0.09 -11.20 0.86
C ILE A 25 -0.48 -12.62 0.47
N LYS A 26 0.14 -13.15 -0.59
CA LYS A 26 -0.12 -14.51 -1.01
C LYS A 26 0.21 -15.50 0.09
N LEU A 27 1.38 -15.35 0.72
CA LEU A 27 1.77 -16.25 1.79
C LEU A 27 0.84 -16.14 2.99
N ALA A 28 0.38 -14.94 3.31
CA ALA A 28 -0.57 -14.75 4.40
C ALA A 28 -1.88 -15.49 4.11
N ARG A 29 -2.32 -15.44 2.85
CA ARG A 29 -3.51 -16.17 2.45
C ARG A 29 -3.30 -17.68 2.59
N LEU A 30 -2.18 -18.17 2.09
CA LEU A 30 -1.90 -19.61 2.12
C LEU A 30 -1.75 -20.14 3.54
N ARG A 31 -1.15 -19.34 4.44
CA ARG A 31 -1.03 -19.74 5.84
C ARG A 31 -2.38 -19.92 6.51
N ARG A 32 -3.41 -19.26 6.01
CA ARG A 32 -4.76 -19.36 6.53
C ARG A 32 -5.61 -20.37 5.78
N ASN A 33 -5.00 -21.10 4.85
CA ASN A 33 -5.69 -22.08 4.03
C ASN A 33 -6.90 -21.51 3.29
N LEU A 34 -6.74 -20.28 2.80
CA LEU A 34 -7.81 -19.61 2.07
C LEU A 34 -7.53 -19.64 0.58
N THR A 35 -8.60 -19.80 -0.21
CA THR A 35 -8.49 -19.69 -1.66
C THR A 35 -8.61 -18.22 -2.06
N MET A 36 -8.19 -17.92 -3.30
CA MET A 36 -8.39 -16.57 -3.82
C MET A 36 -9.86 -16.19 -3.83
N GLU A 37 -10.72 -17.16 -4.14
CA GLU A 37 -12.16 -16.92 -4.16
C GLU A 37 -12.68 -16.52 -2.79
N GLN A 38 -12.20 -17.20 -1.75
CA GLN A 38 -12.63 -16.89 -0.40
C GLN A 38 -12.19 -15.50 0.04
N VAL A 39 -10.95 -15.16 -0.28
CA VAL A 39 -10.45 -13.82 0.04
C VAL A 39 -11.22 -12.77 -0.74
N ALA A 40 -11.46 -13.02 -2.02
CA ALA A 40 -12.19 -12.09 -2.88
C ALA A 40 -13.59 -11.84 -2.34
N GLU A 41 -14.27 -12.89 -1.91
CA GLU A 41 -15.62 -12.76 -1.36
C GLU A 41 -15.60 -11.87 -0.11
N ARG A 42 -14.67 -12.12 0.80
CA ARG A 42 -14.56 -11.32 2.01
C ARG A 42 -14.15 -9.89 1.74
N ALA A 43 -13.33 -9.69 0.72
CA ALA A 43 -12.85 -8.36 0.36
C ALA A 43 -13.82 -7.60 -0.54
N THR A 44 -14.87 -8.27 -1.01
CA THR A 44 -15.82 -7.69 -1.95
C THR A 44 -15.11 -7.23 -3.22
N CYS A 45 -14.33 -8.13 -3.80
CA CYS A 45 -13.67 -7.89 -5.08
C CYS A 45 -13.62 -9.22 -5.84
N SER A 46 -13.10 -9.18 -7.06
CA SER A 46 -13.05 -10.39 -7.87
C SER A 46 -11.80 -11.22 -7.54
N PRO A 47 -11.84 -12.54 -7.78
CA PRO A 47 -10.64 -13.35 -7.64
C PRO A 47 -9.50 -12.87 -8.54
N LEU A 48 -9.82 -12.32 -9.71
CA LEU A 48 -8.80 -11.76 -10.59
C LEU A 48 -8.07 -10.60 -9.91
N THR A 49 -8.81 -9.78 -9.16
CA THR A 49 -8.21 -8.67 -8.44
C THR A 49 -7.26 -9.19 -7.36
N VAL A 50 -7.65 -10.23 -6.64
CA VAL A 50 -6.77 -10.85 -5.64
C VAL A 50 -5.50 -11.36 -6.33
N SER A 51 -5.66 -12.02 -7.49
CA SER A 51 -4.51 -12.52 -8.25
C SER A 51 -3.58 -11.39 -8.65
N ARG A 52 -4.13 -10.27 -9.10
CA ARG A 52 -3.32 -9.11 -9.48
C ARG A 52 -2.54 -8.56 -8.30
N ILE A 53 -3.18 -8.46 -7.15
CA ILE A 53 -2.52 -7.98 -5.94
C ILE A 53 -1.36 -8.91 -5.59
N GLU A 54 -1.57 -10.22 -5.66
CA GLU A 54 -0.53 -11.17 -5.29
C GLU A 54 0.63 -11.18 -6.28
N ARG A 55 0.40 -10.72 -7.49
CA ARG A 55 1.48 -10.57 -8.47
C ARG A 55 2.18 -9.22 -8.38
N GLY A 56 1.70 -8.34 -7.49
CA GLY A 56 2.33 -7.04 -7.33
C GLY A 56 1.89 -6.00 -8.34
N THR A 57 0.71 -6.17 -8.93
CA THR A 57 0.21 -5.22 -9.91
C THR A 57 0.01 -3.86 -9.26
N PRO A 58 0.66 -2.80 -9.78
CA PRO A 58 0.63 -1.49 -9.12
C PRO A 58 -0.62 -0.67 -9.42
N THR A 59 -1.44 -1.12 -10.36
CA THR A 59 -2.60 -0.33 -10.78
C THR A 59 -3.87 -0.66 -10.02
N VAL A 60 -3.80 -1.51 -9.01
CA VAL A 60 -4.94 -1.78 -8.15
C VAL A 60 -5.00 -0.70 -7.08
N ALA A 61 -6.18 -0.13 -6.88
CA ALA A 61 -6.34 0.94 -5.90
C ALA A 61 -5.94 0.48 -4.50
N ILE A 62 -5.34 1.39 -3.74
CA ILE A 62 -4.90 1.04 -2.39
C ILE A 62 -6.06 0.63 -1.50
N GLY A 63 -7.26 1.19 -1.73
CA GLY A 63 -8.43 0.80 -0.95
C GLY A 63 -8.79 -0.67 -1.15
N ILE A 64 -8.52 -1.21 -2.34
CA ILE A 64 -8.76 -2.62 -2.61
C ILE A 64 -7.70 -3.47 -1.92
N TYR A 65 -6.44 -3.02 -1.94
CA TYR A 65 -5.41 -3.68 -1.13
C TYR A 65 -5.83 -3.75 0.33
N LEU A 66 -6.37 -2.64 0.84
CA LEU A 66 -6.82 -2.59 2.23
C LEU A 66 -7.93 -3.60 2.50
N ARG A 67 -8.88 -3.75 1.56
CA ARG A 67 -9.95 -4.73 1.71
C ARG A 67 -9.41 -6.15 1.76
N VAL A 68 -8.41 -6.45 0.93
CA VAL A 68 -7.81 -7.79 0.93
C VAL A 68 -7.06 -8.02 2.24
N LEU A 69 -6.32 -7.02 2.70
CA LEU A 69 -5.66 -7.12 4.00
C LEU A 69 -6.67 -7.35 5.11
N TYR A 70 -7.79 -6.65 5.05
CA TYR A 70 -8.85 -6.84 6.05
C TYR A 70 -9.40 -8.26 6.01
N ALA A 71 -9.57 -8.81 4.81
CA ALA A 71 -10.03 -10.19 4.66
C ALA A 71 -9.06 -11.18 5.32
N LEU A 72 -7.79 -10.81 5.40
CA LEU A 72 -6.76 -11.61 6.05
C LEU A 72 -6.52 -11.20 7.50
N GLN A 73 -7.26 -10.22 7.99
CA GLN A 73 -7.12 -9.65 9.34
C GLN A 73 -5.75 -8.98 9.53
N LEU A 74 -5.24 -8.39 8.46
CA LEU A 74 -3.96 -7.68 8.45
C LEU A 74 -4.13 -6.22 8.02
N ASP A 75 -5.34 -5.69 8.17
CA ASP A 75 -5.60 -4.32 7.74
C ASP A 75 -4.79 -3.28 8.51
N ASP A 76 -4.43 -3.58 9.75
CA ASP A 76 -3.60 -2.64 10.53
C ASP A 76 -2.21 -2.47 9.94
N ASP A 77 -1.77 -3.40 9.09
CA ASP A 77 -0.46 -3.27 8.46
C ASP A 77 -0.35 -1.99 7.64
N ILE A 78 -1.48 -1.51 7.12
CA ILE A 78 -1.44 -0.30 6.30
C ILE A 78 -1.06 0.93 7.11
N LEU A 79 -1.26 0.87 8.42
CA LEU A 79 -0.94 1.99 9.30
C LEU A 79 0.57 2.19 9.45
N TRP A 80 1.36 1.23 8.96
CA TRP A 80 2.82 1.34 9.02
C TRP A 80 3.41 2.08 7.85
N LEU A 81 2.60 2.38 6.82
CA LEU A 81 3.08 3.09 5.65
C LEU A 81 3.60 4.46 6.08
N ALA A 82 4.89 4.71 5.80
CA ALA A 82 5.56 5.97 6.09
C ALA A 82 5.54 6.36 7.58
N LYS A 83 5.22 5.40 8.45
CA LYS A 83 5.14 5.70 9.88
C LYS A 83 6.51 6.00 10.48
N GLU A 84 7.52 5.25 10.08
CA GLU A 84 8.87 5.42 10.61
C GLU A 84 9.67 6.34 9.71
N ASP A 85 9.31 7.60 9.72
CA ASP A 85 9.97 8.62 8.89
C ASP A 85 10.85 9.50 9.78
N GLU A 86 11.97 8.93 10.20
CA GLU A 86 12.85 9.62 11.13
C GLU A 86 13.43 10.90 10.56
N LEU A 87 13.92 10.82 9.33
CA LEU A 87 14.48 12.00 8.68
C LEU A 87 13.45 13.10 8.51
N GLY A 88 12.26 12.71 8.04
CA GLY A 88 11.18 13.67 7.84
C GLY A 88 10.76 14.34 9.14
N ARG A 89 10.74 13.59 10.23
CA ARG A 89 10.40 14.17 11.52
C ARG A 89 11.40 15.19 11.96
N ARG A 90 12.71 14.93 11.75
CA ARG A 90 13.73 15.90 12.10
C ARG A 90 13.60 17.14 11.27
N LEU A 91 13.38 16.99 9.98
CA LEU A 91 13.20 18.12 9.09
C LEU A 91 11.97 18.92 9.47
N GLN A 92 10.90 18.22 9.80
CA GLN A 92 9.67 18.85 10.23
C GLN A 92 9.86 19.65 11.52
N ASP A 93 10.56 19.08 12.48
CA ASP A 93 10.78 19.75 13.75
C ASP A 93 11.50 21.07 13.55
N LEU A 94 12.55 21.10 12.73
CA LEU A 94 13.26 22.30 12.44
C LEU A 94 12.37 23.31 11.73
N SER A 95 11.63 22.84 10.75
CA SER A 95 10.74 23.67 9.97
C SER A 95 9.60 24.23 10.80
N MET A 96 9.07 23.44 11.70
CA MET A 96 7.94 23.85 12.53
C MET A 96 8.33 24.94 13.51
N VAL A 97 9.55 24.90 14.04
CA VAL A 97 10.02 25.96 14.91
C VAL A 97 10.00 27.29 14.17
N VAL A 98 10.48 27.30 12.93
CA VAL A 98 10.49 28.51 12.12
C VAL A 98 9.08 28.97 11.78
N ARG A 99 8.22 28.02 11.40
CA ARG A 99 6.85 28.35 11.02
C ARG A 99 6.04 28.89 12.18
N GLN A 100 6.23 28.33 13.35
CA GLN A 100 5.50 28.79 14.51
C GLN A 100 5.83 30.24 14.82
N ARG A 101 7.09 30.63 14.67
CA ARG A 101 7.47 32.01 14.86
C ARG A 101 6.81 32.89 13.83
N ALA A 102 6.79 32.46 12.57
CA ALA A 102 6.16 33.23 11.52
C ALA A 102 4.66 33.34 11.72
N SER A 103 4.02 32.27 12.15
CA SER A 103 2.57 32.27 12.37
C SER A 103 2.15 33.23 13.45
N LYS A 104 2.95 33.35 14.48
CA LYS A 104 2.62 34.26 15.57
C LYS A 104 2.65 35.71 15.17
N LYS A 105 3.29 35.99 14.08
CA LYS A 105 3.36 37.36 13.59
C LYS A 105 2.12 37.77 12.83
N GLY A 106 1.46 36.80 12.25
CA GLY A 106 0.28 37.06 11.49
C GLY A 106 -0.96 37.10 12.34
#